data_f7fef137746c5bd7abf3da170acc1109
#
_entry.id   f7fef137746c5bd7abf3da170acc1109
#
_cell.length_a   1.000
_cell.length_b   1.000
_cell.length_c   1.000
_cell.angle_alpha   90.00
_cell.angle_beta   90.00
_cell.angle_gamma   90.00
#
_symmetry.space_group_name_H-M   'P 1'
#
loop_
_entity.id
_entity.type
_entity.pdbx_description
1 polymer ?
#
loop_
_entity_poly.entity_id
_entity_poly.type
_entity_poly.pdbx_seq_one_letter_code
_entity_poly.pdbx_strand_id
1 'polypeptide(L)'
;ADGSVNLNNFRDESHFIQSYPFIPYQFTLFRESIKGLSDHGAFEGRHASVGERSLLGVFRDVSIAISSKEVGVIAPFDMMYSGISSVLKTLIQSSIQVAEANLNNVFAVRVLKALFLVKYYDQFKPTLHNITILMLEAFDVNLPELKEKIKEALNILEQETYIQRNGEMYEFLTTEEKDIETEIKNTQLENTDFTDTIHELIFKDIIQSPKIRYSALNIDYRYANKVDGETKGYPSELGINIITPLNNTGGGNETIIAESMNSDDLYILLETSENFIKDIQFYKKTIKYIKQNSLSGMDATRTQIITAKGTQNRIRYKSIKQQAEKLVS
;
A
#
# COMPACT_ATOMS: atom_id res chain seq x y z
N ALA A 1 1.41 14.97 -12.45
CA ALA A 1 0.63 15.03 -11.20
C ALA A 1 -0.18 13.73 -11.10
N ASP A 2 0.05 12.98 -10.07
CA ASP A 2 -0.58 11.67 -9.80
C ASP A 2 -1.99 11.77 -9.18
N GLY A 3 -2.67 12.91 -9.34
CA GLY A 3 -4.00 13.19 -8.77
C GLY A 3 -3.98 13.57 -7.28
N SER A 4 -2.83 13.86 -6.70
CA SER A 4 -2.71 14.59 -5.44
C SER A 4 -3.13 16.03 -5.61
N VAL A 5 -3.51 16.69 -4.50
CA VAL A 5 -3.80 18.13 -4.48
C VAL A 5 -2.65 18.90 -5.10
N ASN A 6 -2.99 19.96 -5.81
CA ASN A 6 -2.02 20.87 -6.40
C ASN A 6 -1.31 21.63 -5.25
N LEU A 7 -0.21 21.06 -4.77
CA LEU A 7 0.58 21.66 -3.70
C LEU A 7 1.43 22.80 -4.30
N ASN A 8 1.40 23.95 -3.62
CA ASN A 8 2.06 25.16 -4.09
C ASN A 8 3.58 24.99 -4.20
N ASN A 9 4.13 25.46 -5.31
CA ASN A 9 5.56 25.56 -5.51
C ASN A 9 6.02 27.02 -5.31
N PHE A 10 7.33 27.31 -5.42
CA PHE A 10 7.85 28.66 -5.46
C PHE A 10 7.25 29.44 -6.64
N ARG A 11 6.84 30.70 -6.39
CA ARG A 11 6.28 31.57 -7.43
C ARG A 11 7.36 32.42 -8.09
N ASP A 12 8.29 32.90 -7.29
CA ASP A 12 9.38 33.80 -7.68
C ASP A 12 10.53 33.73 -6.67
N GLU A 13 11.59 34.46 -6.91
CA GLU A 13 12.78 34.55 -6.06
C GLU A 13 12.44 35.09 -4.64
N SER A 14 11.59 36.10 -4.57
CA SER A 14 11.18 36.69 -3.29
C SER A 14 10.44 35.65 -2.43
N HIS A 15 9.55 34.88 -3.04
CA HIS A 15 8.83 33.80 -2.36
C HIS A 15 9.77 32.68 -1.92
N PHE A 16 10.81 32.37 -2.74
CA PHE A 16 11.85 31.43 -2.34
C PHE A 16 12.60 31.91 -1.10
N ILE A 17 13.10 33.14 -1.11
CA ILE A 17 13.85 33.73 0.01
C ILE A 17 13.02 33.72 1.30
N GLN A 18 11.72 34.07 1.21
CA GLN A 18 10.82 34.11 2.38
C GLN A 18 10.43 32.74 2.89
N SER A 19 10.44 31.71 2.05
CA SER A 19 10.02 30.35 2.43
C SER A 19 11.19 29.48 2.87
N TYR A 20 12.41 29.75 2.40
CA TYR A 20 13.61 28.96 2.69
C TYR A 20 13.84 28.84 4.22
N PRO A 21 14.14 27.65 4.74
CA PRO A 21 14.52 26.39 4.09
C PRO A 21 13.36 25.45 3.77
N PHE A 22 12.12 25.94 3.77
CA PHE A 22 10.93 25.16 3.47
C PHE A 22 10.50 25.33 2.02
N ILE A 23 9.90 24.28 1.46
CA ILE A 23 9.19 24.35 0.19
C ILE A 23 7.75 24.79 0.47
N PRO A 24 7.16 25.71 -0.32
CA PRO A 24 5.85 26.31 -0.01
C PRO A 24 4.71 25.30 0.25
N TYR A 25 4.74 24.12 -0.40
CA TYR A 25 3.73 23.08 -0.15
C TYR A 25 3.71 22.60 1.31
N GLN A 26 4.85 22.63 2.01
CA GLN A 26 4.99 22.08 3.36
C GLN A 26 4.12 22.86 4.36
N PHE A 27 3.93 24.17 4.17
CA PHE A 27 3.06 24.97 5.03
C PHE A 27 1.61 24.51 4.95
N THR A 28 1.10 24.32 3.72
CA THR A 28 -0.27 23.84 3.52
C THR A 28 -0.41 22.40 3.97
N LEU A 29 0.52 21.53 3.57
CA LEU A 29 0.48 20.12 3.93
C LEU A 29 0.51 19.92 5.44
N PHE A 30 1.40 20.61 6.15
CA PHE A 30 1.51 20.49 7.60
C PHE A 30 0.26 20.98 8.31
N ARG A 31 -0.32 22.12 7.89
CA ARG A 31 -1.58 22.63 8.44
C ARG A 31 -2.72 21.63 8.28
N GLU A 32 -2.90 21.08 7.09
CA GLU A 32 -3.96 20.09 6.82
C GLU A 32 -3.68 18.76 7.55
N SER A 33 -2.43 18.35 7.67
CA SER A 33 -2.02 17.20 8.48
C SER A 33 -2.37 17.37 9.96
N ILE A 34 -2.07 18.52 10.54
CA ILE A 34 -2.42 18.82 11.95
C ILE A 34 -3.94 18.85 12.15
N LYS A 35 -4.67 19.42 11.20
CA LYS A 35 -6.13 19.38 11.23
C LYS A 35 -6.65 17.94 11.20
N GLY A 36 -6.19 17.12 10.28
CA GLY A 36 -6.57 15.71 10.19
C GLY A 36 -6.23 14.93 11.47
N LEU A 37 -5.04 15.12 12.02
CA LEU A 37 -4.63 14.52 13.30
C LEU A 37 -5.54 14.97 14.46
N SER A 38 -5.93 16.25 14.49
CA SER A 38 -6.84 16.80 15.51
C SER A 38 -8.24 16.22 15.38
N ASP A 39 -8.80 16.18 14.18
CA ASP A 39 -10.13 15.64 13.89
C ASP A 39 -10.24 14.15 14.27
N HIS A 40 -9.13 13.41 14.19
CA HIS A 40 -9.02 12.01 14.62
C HIS A 40 -8.54 11.85 16.07
N GLY A 41 -8.50 12.95 16.82
CA GLY A 41 -8.21 12.92 18.25
C GLY A 41 -6.81 12.43 18.60
N ALA A 42 -5.80 12.74 17.79
CA ALA A 42 -4.41 12.32 18.01
C ALA A 42 -3.73 13.10 19.16
N PHE A 43 -4.27 14.24 19.59
CA PHE A 43 -3.69 15.09 20.60
C PHE A 43 -4.29 14.89 21.99
N GLU A 44 -3.51 15.11 23.05
CA GLU A 44 -3.99 15.05 24.43
C GLU A 44 -4.67 16.35 24.89
N GLY A 45 -5.78 16.21 25.63
CA GLY A 45 -6.43 17.29 26.35
C GLY A 45 -6.96 18.46 25.51
N ARG A 46 -6.93 19.69 26.10
CA ARG A 46 -7.37 20.93 25.44
C ARG A 46 -6.45 21.41 24.30
N HIS A 47 -5.32 20.71 24.05
CA HIS A 47 -4.40 20.98 22.95
C HIS A 47 -4.92 20.48 21.60
N ALA A 48 -6.15 19.96 21.54
CA ALA A 48 -6.85 19.63 20.28
C ALA A 48 -6.95 20.83 19.31
N SER A 49 -6.80 22.07 19.78
CA SER A 49 -6.59 23.25 18.95
C SER A 49 -5.08 23.58 18.91
N VAL A 50 -4.31 22.85 18.12
CA VAL A 50 -2.96 23.30 17.74
C VAL A 50 -3.16 24.52 16.84
N GLY A 51 -3.23 25.70 17.47
CA GLY A 51 -3.49 26.97 16.78
C GLY A 51 -2.31 27.37 15.89
N GLU A 52 -2.53 28.38 15.03
CA GLU A 52 -1.49 28.92 14.12
C GLU A 52 -0.17 29.28 14.83
N ARG A 53 -0.21 29.72 16.12
CA ARG A 53 0.99 29.98 16.90
C ARG A 53 1.84 28.76 17.17
N SER A 54 1.23 27.58 17.35
CA SER A 54 1.96 26.31 17.51
C SER A 54 2.59 25.86 16.20
N LEU A 55 1.93 26.09 15.06
CA LEU A 55 2.48 25.80 13.73
C LEU A 55 3.74 26.63 13.48
N LEU A 56 3.71 27.93 13.75
CA LEU A 56 4.88 28.82 13.62
C LEU A 56 6.03 28.37 14.54
N GLY A 57 5.71 27.88 15.74
CA GLY A 57 6.70 27.31 16.66
C GLY A 57 7.44 26.14 16.04
N VAL A 58 6.72 25.19 15.41
CA VAL A 58 7.34 24.05 14.75
C VAL A 58 8.27 24.46 13.62
N PHE A 59 7.84 25.36 12.73
CA PHE A 59 8.70 25.87 11.66
C PHE A 59 9.95 26.58 12.18
N ARG A 60 9.80 27.38 13.24
CA ARG A 60 10.94 28.03 13.91
C ARG A 60 11.93 26.98 14.46
N ASP A 61 11.44 25.98 15.17
CA ASP A 61 12.29 24.98 15.83
C ASP A 61 13.02 24.11 14.78
N VAL A 62 12.36 23.77 13.67
CA VAL A 62 12.99 23.11 12.53
C VAL A 62 14.05 24.02 11.90
N SER A 63 13.76 25.31 11.70
CA SER A 63 14.75 26.27 11.16
C SER A 63 15.99 26.37 12.04
N ILE A 64 15.80 26.38 13.36
CA ILE A 64 16.93 26.39 14.33
C ILE A 64 17.73 25.09 14.20
N ALA A 65 17.07 23.94 14.10
CA ALA A 65 17.73 22.63 14.02
C ALA A 65 18.64 22.47 12.79
N ILE A 66 18.33 23.16 11.68
CA ILE A 66 19.15 23.12 10.46
C ILE A 66 19.99 24.37 10.24
N SER A 67 19.93 25.35 11.13
CA SER A 67 20.63 26.65 10.98
C SER A 67 22.15 26.55 10.85
N SER A 68 22.74 25.48 11.38
CA SER A 68 24.19 25.21 11.30
C SER A 68 24.63 24.46 10.05
N LYS A 69 23.67 24.05 9.21
CA LYS A 69 23.98 23.34 7.95
C LYS A 69 24.31 24.30 6.82
N GLU A 70 24.92 23.82 5.77
CA GLU A 70 25.28 24.62 4.60
C GLU A 70 24.05 25.16 3.86
N VAL A 71 24.23 26.25 3.14
CA VAL A 71 23.19 26.82 2.26
C VAL A 71 22.86 25.83 1.15
N GLY A 72 21.57 25.65 0.86
CA GLY A 72 21.09 24.64 -0.10
C GLY A 72 20.37 23.47 0.55
N VAL A 73 20.51 23.32 1.88
CA VAL A 73 19.74 22.31 2.66
C VAL A 73 18.27 22.71 2.73
N ILE A 74 17.39 21.74 2.49
CA ILE A 74 15.93 21.87 2.63
C ILE A 74 15.53 21.13 3.91
N ALA A 75 14.53 21.65 4.61
CA ALA A 75 13.94 20.97 5.76
C ALA A 75 13.05 19.79 5.27
N PRO A 76 13.42 18.52 5.49
CA PRO A 76 12.54 17.41 5.13
C PRO A 76 11.34 17.36 6.05
N PHE A 77 10.21 16.84 5.53
CA PHE A 77 8.91 16.94 6.19
C PHE A 77 8.83 16.20 7.53
N ASP A 78 9.58 15.10 7.68
CA ASP A 78 9.66 14.32 8.93
C ASP A 78 10.11 15.12 10.14
N MET A 79 10.89 16.19 9.95
CA MET A 79 11.37 17.06 11.04
C MET A 79 10.22 17.77 11.77
N MET A 80 9.08 17.98 11.11
CA MET A 80 7.89 18.59 11.73
C MET A 80 7.32 17.74 12.87
N TYR A 81 7.58 16.41 12.86
CA TYR A 81 7.13 15.50 13.90
C TYR A 81 7.66 15.89 15.28
N SER A 82 8.91 16.32 15.39
CA SER A 82 9.54 16.69 16.66
C SER A 82 8.79 17.83 17.37
N GLY A 83 8.26 18.78 16.60
CA GLY A 83 7.54 19.93 17.14
C GLY A 83 6.14 19.63 17.66
N ILE A 84 5.57 18.47 17.34
CA ILE A 84 4.23 18.04 17.80
C ILE A 84 4.29 16.80 18.72
N SER A 85 5.41 16.10 18.76
CA SER A 85 5.51 14.81 19.47
C SER A 85 5.08 14.89 20.93
N SER A 86 5.42 15.96 21.65
CA SER A 86 5.13 16.13 23.08
C SER A 86 3.64 16.34 23.39
N VAL A 87 2.82 16.69 22.42
CA VAL A 87 1.37 16.94 22.58
C VAL A 87 0.51 15.81 21.99
N LEU A 88 1.13 14.82 21.38
CA LEU A 88 0.43 13.62 20.90
C LEU A 88 0.02 12.71 22.06
N LYS A 89 -1.05 11.96 21.90
CA LYS A 89 -1.44 10.92 22.86
C LYS A 89 -0.32 9.92 23.08
N THR A 90 -0.18 9.45 24.31
CA THR A 90 0.87 8.51 24.74
C THR A 90 0.94 7.26 23.87
N LEU A 91 -0.21 6.70 23.44
CA LEU A 91 -0.25 5.52 22.54
C LEU A 91 0.42 5.79 21.18
N ILE A 92 0.23 6.98 20.63
CA ILE A 92 0.83 7.36 19.33
C ILE A 92 2.33 7.61 19.51
N GLN A 93 2.72 8.32 20.56
CA GLN A 93 4.13 8.54 20.88
C GLN A 93 4.87 7.20 21.06
N SER A 94 4.29 6.28 21.85
CA SER A 94 4.90 4.98 22.10
C SER A 94 5.04 4.14 20.83
N SER A 95 4.11 4.21 19.88
CA SER A 95 4.23 3.50 18.59
C SER A 95 5.48 3.94 17.81
N ILE A 96 5.76 5.25 17.77
CA ILE A 96 6.97 5.77 17.11
C ILE A 96 8.23 5.46 17.93
N GLN A 97 8.18 5.58 19.26
CA GLN A 97 9.31 5.27 20.14
C GLN A 97 9.70 3.77 20.07
N VAL A 98 8.71 2.89 20.00
CA VAL A 98 8.95 1.45 19.80
C VAL A 98 9.62 1.19 18.45
N ALA A 99 9.20 1.90 17.40
CA ALA A 99 9.88 1.83 16.10
C ALA A 99 11.33 2.33 16.17
N GLU A 100 11.57 3.45 16.86
CA GLU A 100 12.91 3.99 17.09
C GLU A 100 13.83 3.01 17.85
N ALA A 101 13.28 2.29 18.82
CA ALA A 101 14.04 1.32 19.60
C ALA A 101 14.33 -0.01 18.87
N ASN A 102 13.37 -0.44 18.03
CA ASN A 102 13.44 -1.77 17.40
C ASN A 102 14.05 -1.75 15.99
N LEU A 103 13.92 -0.64 15.27
CA LEU A 103 14.45 -0.53 13.92
C LEU A 103 15.89 -0.02 13.95
N ASN A 104 16.83 -0.85 13.48
CA ASN A 104 18.23 -0.45 13.30
C ASN A 104 18.45 0.46 12.07
N ASN A 105 17.39 1.08 11.56
CA ASN A 105 17.42 1.95 10.39
C ASN A 105 16.78 3.30 10.70
N VAL A 106 17.62 4.28 11.03
CA VAL A 106 17.19 5.65 11.36
C VAL A 106 16.41 6.30 10.23
N PHE A 107 16.78 6.03 8.98
CA PHE A 107 16.08 6.60 7.83
C PHE A 107 14.67 6.03 7.68
N ALA A 108 14.46 4.73 7.95
CA ALA A 108 13.14 4.14 7.96
C ALA A 108 12.23 4.78 9.03
N VAL A 109 12.75 5.08 10.22
CA VAL A 109 12.01 5.80 11.26
C VAL A 109 11.62 7.21 10.79
N ARG A 110 12.48 7.90 10.07
CA ARG A 110 12.17 9.21 9.49
C ARG A 110 11.03 9.13 8.47
N VAL A 111 11.09 8.14 7.57
CA VAL A 111 10.00 7.86 6.62
C VAL A 111 8.69 7.55 7.36
N LEU A 112 8.75 6.77 8.44
CA LEU A 112 7.59 6.46 9.29
C LEU A 112 6.97 7.72 9.90
N LYS A 113 7.78 8.65 10.42
CA LYS A 113 7.34 9.95 10.94
C LYS A 113 6.64 10.79 9.88
N ALA A 114 7.19 10.85 8.67
CA ALA A 114 6.56 11.55 7.55
C ALA A 114 5.20 10.93 7.17
N LEU A 115 5.10 9.60 7.12
CA LEU A 115 3.84 8.89 6.86
C LEU A 115 2.81 9.08 7.97
N PHE A 116 3.24 9.11 9.23
CA PHE A 116 2.35 9.44 10.35
C PHE A 116 1.74 10.84 10.20
N LEU A 117 2.54 11.84 9.85
CA LEU A 117 2.08 13.22 9.70
C LEU A 117 0.97 13.34 8.64
N VAL A 118 1.06 12.62 7.55
CA VAL A 118 0.09 12.71 6.44
C VAL A 118 -1.07 11.72 6.53
N LYS A 119 -1.10 10.87 7.58
CA LYS A 119 -2.05 9.74 7.69
C LYS A 119 -3.51 10.13 7.48
N TYR A 120 -3.95 11.23 8.06
CA TYR A 120 -5.35 11.66 8.05
C TYR A 120 -5.64 12.82 7.10
N TYR A 121 -4.78 13.03 6.12
CA TYR A 121 -5.03 13.99 5.05
C TYR A 121 -5.35 13.26 3.74
N ASP A 122 -6.61 12.93 3.53
CA ASP A 122 -7.10 12.09 2.42
C ASP A 122 -6.72 12.60 1.02
N GLN A 123 -6.49 13.90 0.88
CA GLN A 123 -6.11 14.50 -0.39
C GLN A 123 -4.62 14.31 -0.72
N PHE A 124 -3.78 13.95 0.24
CA PHE A 124 -2.39 13.58 -0.01
C PHE A 124 -2.29 12.07 -0.27
N LYS A 125 -1.72 11.69 -1.41
CA LYS A 125 -1.50 10.29 -1.76
C LYS A 125 -0.06 9.91 -1.42
N PRO A 126 0.19 9.11 -0.39
CA PRO A 126 1.55 8.72 0.01
C PRO A 126 2.10 7.62 -0.90
N THR A 127 2.28 7.94 -2.19
CA THR A 127 2.97 7.10 -3.17
C THR A 127 4.49 7.21 -2.98
N LEU A 128 5.24 6.25 -3.52
CA LEU A 128 6.71 6.29 -3.49
C LEU A 128 7.26 7.64 -3.99
N HIS A 129 6.68 8.19 -5.07
CA HIS A 129 7.07 9.48 -5.61
C HIS A 129 6.83 10.62 -4.60
N ASN A 130 5.64 10.70 -4.03
CA ASN A 130 5.28 11.76 -3.09
C ASN A 130 6.06 11.66 -1.77
N ILE A 131 6.31 10.44 -1.29
CA ILE A 131 7.19 10.21 -0.13
C ILE A 131 8.62 10.69 -0.43
N THR A 132 9.12 10.45 -1.66
CA THR A 132 10.44 10.96 -2.07
C THR A 132 10.50 12.48 -1.97
N ILE A 133 9.44 13.18 -2.38
CA ILE A 133 9.35 14.65 -2.25
C ILE A 133 9.34 15.10 -0.79
N LEU A 134 8.62 14.40 0.10
CA LEU A 134 8.61 14.71 1.54
C LEU A 134 10.00 14.58 2.19
N MET A 135 10.83 13.69 1.68
CA MET A 135 12.14 13.34 2.26
C MET A 135 13.30 14.12 1.61
N LEU A 136 13.03 15.12 0.77
CA LEU A 136 14.08 15.96 0.19
C LEU A 136 14.84 16.77 1.27
N GLU A 137 16.15 16.67 1.24
CA GLU A 137 17.06 17.36 2.18
C GLU A 137 17.89 18.47 1.52
N ALA A 138 17.98 18.50 0.20
CA ALA A 138 18.70 19.52 -0.56
C ALA A 138 18.16 19.60 -1.99
N PHE A 139 18.51 20.66 -2.72
CA PHE A 139 18.09 20.85 -4.12
C PHE A 139 18.85 19.97 -5.11
N ASP A 140 20.07 19.56 -4.79
CA ASP A 140 20.98 18.78 -5.61
C ASP A 140 20.98 17.27 -5.30
N VAL A 141 19.97 16.79 -4.56
CA VAL A 141 19.83 15.37 -4.19
C VAL A 141 19.72 14.50 -5.45
N ASN A 142 20.48 13.39 -5.46
CA ASN A 142 20.31 12.32 -6.43
C ASN A 142 18.94 11.61 -6.21
N LEU A 143 17.91 12.04 -6.95
CA LEU A 143 16.54 11.52 -6.80
C LEU A 143 16.42 10.01 -7.03
N PRO A 144 17.08 9.38 -8.03
CA PRO A 144 17.08 7.92 -8.16
C PRO A 144 17.61 7.20 -6.93
N GLU A 145 18.72 7.66 -6.37
CA GLU A 145 19.33 7.06 -5.16
C GLU A 145 18.44 7.24 -3.93
N LEU A 146 17.91 8.44 -3.73
CA LEU A 146 16.95 8.69 -2.64
C LEU A 146 15.72 7.80 -2.77
N LYS A 147 15.20 7.61 -3.98
CA LYS A 147 14.04 6.75 -4.25
C LYS A 147 14.31 5.29 -3.90
N GLU A 148 15.48 4.76 -4.24
CA GLU A 148 15.85 3.39 -3.84
C GLU A 148 16.00 3.27 -2.32
N LYS A 149 16.64 4.23 -1.67
CA LYS A 149 16.73 4.27 -0.20
C LYS A 149 15.37 4.31 0.49
N ILE A 150 14.41 5.03 -0.09
CA ILE A 150 13.03 5.06 0.41
C ILE A 150 12.34 3.73 0.19
N LYS A 151 12.52 3.06 -0.96
CA LYS A 151 11.97 1.71 -1.17
C LYS A 151 12.47 0.71 -0.14
N GLU A 152 13.77 0.72 0.16
CA GLU A 152 14.34 -0.12 1.21
C GLU A 152 13.71 0.17 2.57
N ALA A 153 13.58 1.45 2.93
CA ALA A 153 12.92 1.87 4.16
C ALA A 153 11.46 1.41 4.25
N LEU A 154 10.70 1.59 3.16
CA LEU A 154 9.30 1.15 3.07
C LEU A 154 9.17 -0.37 3.18
N ASN A 155 10.08 -1.13 2.56
CA ASN A 155 10.09 -2.60 2.68
C ASN A 155 10.31 -3.03 4.14
N ILE A 156 11.27 -2.43 4.84
CA ILE A 156 11.51 -2.70 6.27
C ILE A 156 10.25 -2.39 7.09
N LEU A 157 9.67 -1.21 6.89
CA LEU A 157 8.48 -0.78 7.64
C LEU A 157 7.25 -1.66 7.37
N GLU A 158 7.08 -2.15 6.14
CA GLU A 158 6.00 -3.07 5.77
C GLU A 158 6.21 -4.48 6.36
N GLN A 159 7.44 -5.00 6.34
CA GLN A 159 7.79 -6.28 6.95
C GLN A 159 7.52 -6.27 8.46
N GLU A 160 7.96 -5.22 9.15
CA GLU A 160 7.77 -5.02 10.58
C GLU A 160 6.34 -4.53 10.95
N THR A 161 5.47 -4.41 9.97
CA THR A 161 4.05 -4.03 10.14
C THR A 161 3.87 -2.65 10.81
N TYR A 162 4.75 -1.68 10.57
CA TYR A 162 4.54 -0.28 10.94
C TYR A 162 3.72 0.49 9.92
N ILE A 163 3.70 0.00 8.69
CA ILE A 163 2.91 0.52 7.59
C ILE A 163 2.20 -0.61 6.85
N GLN A 164 1.18 -0.27 6.10
CA GLN A 164 0.57 -1.15 5.09
C GLN A 164 0.70 -0.54 3.71
N ARG A 165 0.77 -1.40 2.69
CA ARG A 165 0.71 -0.99 1.30
C ARG A 165 -0.68 -1.30 0.71
N ASN A 166 -1.31 -0.29 0.10
CA ASN A 166 -2.57 -0.39 -0.61
C ASN A 166 -2.37 0.06 -2.07
N GLY A 167 -2.08 -0.88 -2.97
CA GLY A 167 -1.69 -0.57 -4.35
C GLY A 167 -0.37 0.22 -4.38
N GLU A 168 -0.40 1.46 -4.85
CA GLU A 168 0.75 2.36 -4.94
C GLU A 168 0.97 3.22 -3.67
N MET A 169 0.05 3.15 -2.70
CA MET A 169 0.07 4.01 -1.51
C MET A 169 0.55 3.26 -0.28
N TYR A 170 1.26 3.96 0.60
CA TYR A 170 1.76 3.48 1.87
C TYR A 170 1.12 4.25 3.02
N GLU A 171 0.65 3.56 4.03
CA GLU A 171 -0.14 4.13 5.12
C GLU A 171 0.44 3.71 6.48
N PHE A 172 0.63 4.69 7.38
CA PHE A 172 1.01 4.44 8.76
C PHE A 172 -0.08 3.64 9.49
N LEU A 173 0.30 2.67 10.31
CA LEU A 173 -0.61 1.88 11.13
C LEU A 173 -0.55 2.33 12.61
N THR A 174 -1.71 2.61 13.20
CA THR A 174 -1.84 2.73 14.66
C THR A 174 -1.59 1.38 15.32
N THR A 175 -1.44 1.34 16.64
CA THR A 175 -1.20 0.09 17.37
C THR A 175 -2.33 -0.91 17.11
N GLU A 176 -3.58 -0.48 17.19
CA GLU A 176 -4.75 -1.34 16.96
C GLU A 176 -4.84 -1.81 15.49
N GLU A 177 -4.49 -0.93 14.53
CA GLU A 177 -4.43 -1.30 13.11
C GLU A 177 -3.30 -2.30 12.85
N LYS A 178 -2.14 -2.15 13.53
CA LYS A 178 -1.00 -3.06 13.45
C LYS A 178 -1.36 -4.46 13.97
N ASP A 179 -2.07 -4.54 15.08
CA ASP A 179 -2.51 -5.82 15.64
C ASP A 179 -3.43 -6.56 14.66
N ILE A 180 -4.44 -5.88 14.12
CA ILE A 180 -5.35 -6.45 13.12
C ILE A 180 -4.60 -6.83 11.83
N GLU A 181 -3.68 -6.01 11.36
CA GLU A 181 -2.87 -6.29 10.17
C GLU A 181 -2.00 -7.54 10.39
N THR A 182 -1.43 -7.68 11.58
CA THR A 182 -0.64 -8.85 11.98
C THR A 182 -1.51 -10.11 12.03
N GLU A 183 -2.71 -10.03 12.59
CA GLU A 183 -3.68 -11.13 12.60
C GLU A 183 -4.07 -11.55 11.16
N ILE A 184 -4.31 -10.57 10.25
CA ILE A 184 -4.58 -10.83 8.83
C ILE A 184 -3.37 -11.53 8.18
N LYS A 185 -2.15 -11.02 8.38
CA LYS A 185 -0.93 -11.62 7.81
C LYS A 185 -0.74 -13.06 8.28
N ASN A 186 -1.07 -13.36 9.54
CA ASN A 186 -0.96 -14.69 10.14
C ASN A 186 -2.13 -15.63 9.80
N THR A 187 -3.18 -15.14 9.12
CA THR A 187 -4.28 -15.98 8.67
C THR A 187 -3.78 -17.02 7.69
N GLN A 188 -4.01 -18.31 8.02
CA GLN A 188 -3.57 -19.42 7.18
C GLN A 188 -4.47 -19.57 5.96
N LEU A 189 -3.85 -19.74 4.80
CA LEU A 189 -4.52 -20.08 3.53
C LEU A 189 -4.32 -21.57 3.22
N GLU A 190 -5.32 -22.18 2.65
CA GLU A 190 -5.22 -23.50 2.02
C GLU A 190 -4.68 -23.35 0.60
N ASN A 191 -4.09 -24.40 0.04
CA ASN A 191 -3.57 -24.37 -1.33
C ASN A 191 -4.66 -24.01 -2.36
N THR A 192 -5.89 -24.46 -2.10
CA THR A 192 -7.06 -24.17 -2.94
C THR A 192 -7.52 -22.71 -2.87
N ASP A 193 -7.23 -22.00 -1.78
CA ASP A 193 -7.66 -20.60 -1.61
C ASP A 193 -7.09 -19.68 -2.70
N PHE A 194 -5.86 -19.92 -3.12
CA PHE A 194 -5.20 -19.15 -4.18
C PHE A 194 -5.75 -19.53 -5.56
N THR A 195 -5.81 -20.82 -5.88
CA THR A 195 -6.32 -21.31 -7.17
C THR A 195 -7.78 -20.96 -7.39
N ASP A 196 -8.63 -20.99 -6.33
CA ASP A 196 -10.01 -20.55 -6.38
C ASP A 196 -10.12 -19.05 -6.67
N THR A 197 -9.24 -18.23 -6.07
CA THR A 197 -9.22 -16.79 -6.33
C THR A 197 -8.81 -16.50 -7.78
N ILE A 198 -7.81 -17.19 -8.32
CA ILE A 198 -7.41 -17.08 -9.74
C ILE A 198 -8.55 -17.53 -10.65
N HIS A 199 -9.23 -18.63 -10.31
CA HIS A 199 -10.38 -19.10 -11.08
C HIS A 199 -11.51 -18.04 -11.14
N GLU A 200 -11.87 -17.46 -9.99
CA GLU A 200 -12.89 -16.41 -9.92
C GLU A 200 -12.47 -15.18 -10.74
N LEU A 201 -11.24 -14.74 -10.58
CA LEU A 201 -10.70 -13.57 -11.24
C LEU A 201 -10.68 -13.73 -12.78
N ILE A 202 -10.13 -14.85 -13.27
CA ILE A 202 -9.92 -15.03 -14.71
C ILE A 202 -11.20 -15.50 -15.39
N PHE A 203 -11.84 -16.56 -14.91
CA PHE A 203 -12.95 -17.15 -15.63
C PHE A 203 -14.30 -16.46 -15.37
N LYS A 204 -14.53 -15.96 -14.14
CA LYS A 204 -15.82 -15.32 -13.82
C LYS A 204 -15.79 -13.82 -14.09
N ASP A 205 -14.66 -13.12 -13.80
CA ASP A 205 -14.63 -11.67 -13.85
C ASP A 205 -14.04 -11.11 -15.15
N ILE A 206 -13.13 -11.84 -15.81
CA ILE A 206 -12.46 -11.39 -17.04
C ILE A 206 -13.05 -12.07 -18.26
N ILE A 207 -12.92 -13.39 -18.38
CA ILE A 207 -13.39 -14.14 -19.58
C ILE A 207 -14.92 -14.16 -19.66
N GLN A 208 -15.60 -14.42 -18.55
CA GLN A 208 -17.06 -14.43 -18.37
C GLN A 208 -17.84 -15.38 -19.29
N SER A 209 -17.25 -15.92 -20.33
CA SER A 209 -17.90 -16.80 -21.29
C SER A 209 -17.59 -18.27 -20.99
N PRO A 210 -18.59 -19.16 -20.85
CA PRO A 210 -18.36 -20.59 -20.67
C PRO A 210 -18.13 -21.34 -22.00
N LYS A 211 -18.04 -20.62 -23.12
CA LYS A 211 -17.97 -21.18 -24.46
C LYS A 211 -17.07 -20.37 -25.37
N ILE A 212 -16.42 -21.07 -26.29
CA ILE A 212 -15.71 -20.48 -27.42
C ILE A 212 -16.53 -20.72 -28.68
N ARG A 213 -16.82 -19.65 -29.44
CA ARG A 213 -17.51 -19.75 -30.70
C ARG A 213 -16.52 -19.96 -31.85
N TYR A 214 -16.64 -21.05 -32.55
CA TYR A 214 -15.90 -21.29 -33.80
C TYR A 214 -16.74 -20.76 -34.95
N SER A 215 -16.42 -19.57 -35.40
CA SER A 215 -17.23 -18.82 -36.38
C SER A 215 -17.32 -19.52 -37.77
N ALA A 216 -16.28 -20.24 -38.18
CA ALA A 216 -16.26 -20.91 -39.47
C ALA A 216 -17.36 -21.98 -39.64
N LEU A 217 -17.71 -22.69 -38.56
CA LEU A 217 -18.78 -23.69 -38.53
C LEU A 217 -20.02 -23.27 -37.77
N ASN A 218 -20.00 -22.08 -37.19
CA ASN A 218 -21.06 -21.52 -36.33
C ASN A 218 -21.43 -22.43 -35.13
N ILE A 219 -20.41 -23.07 -34.54
CA ILE A 219 -20.55 -24.02 -33.42
C ILE A 219 -19.98 -23.40 -32.16
N ASP A 220 -20.66 -23.59 -31.02
CA ASP A 220 -20.18 -23.21 -29.69
C ASP A 220 -19.57 -24.43 -28.99
N TYR A 221 -18.32 -24.34 -28.57
CA TYR A 221 -17.64 -25.36 -27.78
C TYR A 221 -17.55 -24.93 -26.31
N ARG A 222 -18.02 -25.79 -25.44
CA ARG A 222 -17.78 -25.63 -23.99
C ARG A 222 -16.36 -26.03 -23.64
N TYR A 223 -15.81 -25.42 -22.63
CA TYR A 223 -14.50 -25.77 -22.09
C TYR A 223 -14.52 -25.89 -20.57
N ALA A 224 -13.66 -26.75 -20.04
CA ALA A 224 -13.42 -26.85 -18.61
C ALA A 224 -12.49 -25.70 -18.14
N ASN A 225 -12.83 -25.11 -17.02
CA ASN A 225 -11.95 -24.14 -16.37
C ASN A 225 -10.96 -24.91 -15.51
N LYS A 226 -9.67 -24.75 -15.76
CA LYS A 226 -8.60 -25.39 -14.98
C LYS A 226 -7.62 -24.35 -14.45
N VAL A 227 -7.13 -24.57 -13.24
CA VAL A 227 -6.06 -23.80 -12.63
C VAL A 227 -5.07 -24.79 -12.04
N ASP A 228 -3.81 -24.71 -12.45
CA ASP A 228 -2.73 -25.64 -12.08
C ASP A 228 -3.12 -27.13 -12.26
N GLY A 229 -3.86 -27.44 -13.34
CA GLY A 229 -4.34 -28.77 -13.65
C GLY A 229 -5.64 -29.18 -12.91
N GLU A 230 -6.06 -28.45 -11.89
CA GLU A 230 -7.32 -28.73 -11.20
C GLU A 230 -8.52 -28.18 -11.95
N THR A 231 -9.51 -29.06 -12.25
CA THR A 231 -10.78 -28.61 -12.85
C THR A 231 -11.64 -27.90 -11.83
N LYS A 232 -11.99 -26.65 -12.13
CA LYS A 232 -12.89 -25.81 -11.31
C LYS A 232 -14.25 -25.71 -12.01
N GLY A 233 -15.24 -26.46 -11.53
CA GLY A 233 -16.59 -26.50 -12.09
C GLY A 233 -16.86 -27.71 -12.96
N TYR A 234 -17.55 -27.52 -14.11
CA TYR A 234 -17.97 -28.66 -14.97
C TYR A 234 -16.82 -29.14 -15.85
N PRO A 235 -16.59 -30.48 -15.94
CA PRO A 235 -15.62 -31.04 -16.87
C PRO A 235 -16.08 -30.90 -18.32
N SER A 236 -15.14 -30.79 -19.24
CA SER A 236 -15.35 -30.80 -20.69
C SER A 236 -14.14 -31.44 -21.37
N GLU A 237 -14.29 -31.89 -22.60
CA GLU A 237 -13.20 -32.46 -23.41
C GLU A 237 -12.10 -31.42 -23.69
N LEU A 238 -12.51 -30.18 -23.98
CA LEU A 238 -11.60 -29.05 -24.10
C LEU A 238 -11.45 -28.36 -22.74
N GLY A 239 -10.26 -27.88 -22.42
CA GLY A 239 -10.02 -27.08 -21.23
C GLY A 239 -9.16 -25.85 -21.50
N ILE A 240 -9.31 -24.85 -20.65
CA ILE A 240 -8.36 -23.75 -20.54
C ILE A 240 -7.70 -23.92 -19.17
N ASN A 241 -6.41 -24.20 -19.17
CA ASN A 241 -5.61 -24.43 -17.97
C ASN A 241 -4.69 -23.24 -17.73
N ILE A 242 -4.99 -22.49 -16.69
CA ILE A 242 -4.16 -21.37 -16.21
C ILE A 242 -3.08 -21.93 -15.31
N ILE A 243 -1.83 -21.77 -15.69
CA ILE A 243 -0.68 -22.19 -14.90
C ILE A 243 -0.17 -20.99 -14.09
N THR A 244 -0.22 -21.11 -12.77
CA THR A 244 0.24 -20.06 -11.87
C THR A 244 1.72 -20.24 -11.52
N PRO A 245 2.43 -19.18 -11.08
CA PRO A 245 3.80 -19.29 -10.58
C PRO A 245 3.95 -20.14 -9.30
N LEU A 246 2.86 -20.49 -8.64
CA LEU A 246 2.84 -21.36 -7.47
C LEU A 246 2.65 -22.85 -7.84
N ASN A 247 2.50 -23.14 -9.12
CA ASN A 247 2.42 -24.52 -9.60
C ASN A 247 3.75 -25.25 -9.33
N ASN A 248 3.70 -26.27 -8.50
CA ASN A 248 4.85 -27.08 -8.08
C ASN A 248 5.09 -28.29 -8.98
N THR A 249 4.63 -28.29 -10.24
CA THR A 249 5.02 -29.34 -11.18
C THR A 249 6.52 -29.24 -11.45
N GLY A 250 7.28 -30.15 -10.88
CA GLY A 250 8.73 -30.10 -10.66
C GLY A 250 9.65 -30.08 -11.88
N GLY A 251 9.24 -29.49 -13.02
CA GLY A 251 9.98 -29.51 -14.27
C GLY A 251 10.09 -28.18 -15.04
N GLY A 252 9.64 -27.09 -14.48
CA GLY A 252 9.69 -25.78 -15.18
C GLY A 252 8.84 -25.72 -16.47
N ASN A 253 9.10 -24.71 -17.30
CA ASN A 253 8.35 -24.48 -18.54
C ASN A 253 8.42 -25.66 -19.54
N GLU A 254 9.51 -26.42 -19.56
CA GLU A 254 9.68 -27.55 -20.44
C GLU A 254 8.67 -28.66 -20.14
N THR A 255 8.42 -28.94 -18.86
CA THR A 255 7.42 -29.93 -18.44
C THR A 255 6.01 -29.48 -18.81
N ILE A 256 5.68 -28.21 -18.61
CA ILE A 256 4.38 -27.65 -18.97
C ILE A 256 4.15 -27.75 -20.49
N ILE A 257 5.18 -27.47 -21.31
CA ILE A 257 5.12 -27.60 -22.76
C ILE A 257 4.87 -29.07 -23.15
N ALA A 258 5.59 -30.02 -22.53
CA ALA A 258 5.41 -31.43 -22.81
C ALA A 258 4.01 -31.95 -22.42
N GLU A 259 3.47 -31.48 -21.28
CA GLU A 259 2.10 -31.78 -20.86
C GLU A 259 1.08 -31.20 -21.83
N SER A 260 1.26 -29.96 -22.29
CA SER A 260 0.34 -29.29 -23.22
C SER A 260 0.30 -30.04 -24.60
N MET A 261 1.42 -30.60 -25.05
CA MET A 261 1.47 -31.37 -26.30
C MET A 261 0.70 -32.70 -26.21
N ASN A 262 0.47 -33.22 -25.02
CA ASN A 262 -0.24 -34.47 -24.77
C ASN A 262 -1.66 -34.25 -24.21
N SER A 263 -2.17 -33.06 -24.28
CA SER A 263 -3.47 -32.68 -23.76
C SER A 263 -4.29 -31.91 -24.79
N ASP A 264 -5.61 -32.03 -24.72
CA ASP A 264 -6.55 -31.23 -25.52
C ASP A 264 -6.83 -29.84 -24.88
N ASP A 265 -6.13 -29.52 -23.81
CA ASP A 265 -6.29 -28.23 -23.09
C ASP A 265 -5.37 -27.12 -23.67
N LEU A 266 -5.87 -25.90 -23.68
CA LEU A 266 -5.05 -24.72 -23.89
C LEU A 266 -4.36 -24.34 -22.58
N TYR A 267 -3.03 -24.35 -22.56
CA TYR A 267 -2.24 -23.93 -21.40
C TYR A 267 -1.86 -22.46 -21.53
N ILE A 268 -2.15 -21.67 -20.48
CA ILE A 268 -1.81 -20.26 -20.37
C ILE A 268 -0.95 -20.05 -19.14
N LEU A 269 0.33 -19.69 -19.34
CA LEU A 269 1.25 -19.39 -18.26
C LEU A 269 1.03 -17.95 -17.81
N LEU A 270 0.74 -17.76 -16.52
CA LEU A 270 0.66 -16.45 -15.92
C LEU A 270 2.05 -15.96 -15.52
N GLU A 271 2.67 -15.17 -16.37
CA GLU A 271 3.90 -14.44 -16.03
C GLU A 271 3.57 -13.24 -15.14
N THR A 272 3.62 -13.43 -13.82
CA THR A 272 3.24 -12.42 -12.86
C THR A 272 4.41 -11.93 -12.02
N SER A 273 4.31 -10.71 -11.49
CA SER A 273 5.23 -10.20 -10.48
C SER A 273 4.96 -10.83 -9.11
N GLU A 274 6.00 -10.93 -8.26
CA GLU A 274 5.81 -11.34 -6.86
C GLU A 274 4.75 -10.49 -6.13
N ASN A 275 4.66 -9.21 -6.46
CA ASN A 275 3.68 -8.32 -5.86
C ASN A 275 2.24 -8.72 -6.19
N PHE A 276 1.98 -9.16 -7.42
CA PHE A 276 0.66 -9.63 -7.81
C PHE A 276 0.22 -10.85 -7.00
N ILE A 277 1.13 -11.81 -6.79
CA ILE A 277 0.88 -13.00 -5.97
C ILE A 277 0.62 -12.61 -4.52
N LYS A 278 1.48 -11.75 -3.95
CA LYS A 278 1.32 -11.24 -2.58
C LYS A 278 -0.01 -10.51 -2.40
N ASP A 279 -0.42 -9.69 -3.36
CA ASP A 279 -1.69 -8.96 -3.32
C ASP A 279 -2.91 -9.91 -3.34
N ILE A 280 -2.89 -10.99 -4.15
CA ILE A 280 -3.94 -12.02 -4.14
C ILE A 280 -3.99 -12.77 -2.82
N GLN A 281 -2.84 -13.20 -2.31
CA GLN A 281 -2.77 -13.90 -1.03
C GLN A 281 -3.29 -13.03 0.11
N PHE A 282 -2.87 -11.76 0.16
CA PHE A 282 -3.31 -10.83 1.18
C PHE A 282 -4.81 -10.50 1.05
N TYR A 283 -5.31 -10.35 -0.18
CA TYR A 283 -6.74 -10.20 -0.45
C TYR A 283 -7.54 -11.36 0.15
N LYS A 284 -7.12 -12.58 -0.08
CA LYS A 284 -7.81 -13.77 0.42
C LYS A 284 -7.70 -13.91 1.95
N LYS A 285 -6.52 -13.65 2.53
CA LYS A 285 -6.32 -13.60 3.98
C LYS A 285 -7.27 -12.62 4.65
N THR A 286 -7.41 -11.43 4.08
CA THR A 286 -8.31 -10.39 4.59
C THR A 286 -9.76 -10.86 4.58
N ILE A 287 -10.23 -11.48 3.49
CA ILE A 287 -11.60 -12.04 3.43
C ILE A 287 -11.81 -13.11 4.50
N LYS A 288 -10.86 -14.05 4.60
CA LYS A 288 -10.95 -15.16 5.57
C LYS A 288 -10.97 -14.63 7.00
N TYR A 289 -10.09 -13.67 7.31
CA TYR A 289 -10.05 -13.00 8.60
C TYR A 289 -11.39 -12.30 8.94
N ILE A 290 -11.94 -11.51 8.02
CA ILE A 290 -13.20 -10.81 8.24
C ILE A 290 -14.35 -11.79 8.45
N LYS A 291 -14.38 -12.91 7.72
CA LYS A 291 -15.41 -13.96 7.91
C LYS A 291 -15.29 -14.67 9.26
N GLN A 292 -14.08 -14.90 9.73
CA GLN A 292 -13.82 -15.57 11.03
C GLN A 292 -14.10 -14.64 12.22
N ASN A 293 -13.94 -13.36 12.06
CA ASN A 293 -14.17 -12.35 13.06
C ASN A 293 -15.54 -11.70 12.83
N SER A 294 -16.62 -12.35 13.32
CA SER A 294 -17.96 -11.76 13.30
C SER A 294 -17.96 -10.46 14.12
N LEU A 295 -18.54 -9.39 13.59
CA LEU A 295 -18.58 -8.05 14.23
C LEU A 295 -19.42 -8.00 15.53
N SER A 296 -20.11 -9.08 15.89
CA SER A 296 -20.92 -9.15 17.12
C SER A 296 -20.01 -9.34 18.35
N GLY A 297 -20.09 -8.37 19.28
CA GLY A 297 -19.35 -8.43 20.56
C GLY A 297 -17.95 -7.79 20.53
N MET A 298 -17.54 -7.17 19.43
CA MET A 298 -16.31 -6.40 19.34
C MET A 298 -16.51 -4.96 19.82
N ASP A 299 -15.44 -4.33 20.30
CA ASP A 299 -15.44 -2.89 20.57
C ASP A 299 -15.63 -2.07 19.29
N ALA A 300 -16.08 -0.82 19.44
CA ALA A 300 -16.40 0.05 18.30
C ALA A 300 -15.18 0.35 17.43
N THR A 301 -13.98 0.54 18.03
CA THR A 301 -12.75 0.86 17.33
C THR A 301 -12.33 -0.31 16.44
N ARG A 302 -12.28 -1.53 16.99
CA ARG A 302 -11.93 -2.73 16.22
C ARG A 302 -12.91 -2.99 15.08
N THR A 303 -14.22 -2.79 15.33
CA THR A 303 -15.27 -2.91 14.30
C THR A 303 -15.05 -1.92 13.16
N GLN A 304 -14.71 -0.67 13.48
CA GLN A 304 -14.43 0.37 12.49
C GLN A 304 -13.20 0.03 11.65
N ILE A 305 -12.11 -0.45 12.26
CA ILE A 305 -10.89 -0.85 11.56
C ILE A 305 -11.17 -2.02 10.62
N ILE A 306 -11.87 -3.07 11.07
CA ILE A 306 -12.21 -4.24 10.23
C ILE A 306 -13.09 -3.83 9.05
N THR A 307 -14.03 -2.91 9.25
CA THR A 307 -14.88 -2.37 8.17
C THR A 307 -14.03 -1.59 7.15
N ALA A 308 -13.10 -0.77 7.62
CA ALA A 308 -12.15 -0.06 6.75
C ALA A 308 -11.26 -1.03 5.96
N LYS A 309 -10.74 -2.09 6.60
CA LYS A 309 -9.98 -3.16 5.93
C LYS A 309 -10.82 -3.86 4.84
N GLY A 310 -12.10 -4.09 5.07
CA GLY A 310 -13.01 -4.63 4.05
C GLY A 310 -13.14 -3.70 2.83
N THR A 311 -13.23 -2.40 3.05
CA THR A 311 -13.28 -1.39 1.98
C THR A 311 -11.97 -1.33 1.21
N GLN A 312 -10.83 -1.28 1.90
CA GLN A 312 -9.49 -1.32 1.29
C GLN A 312 -9.30 -2.60 0.47
N ASN A 313 -9.79 -3.73 0.96
CA ASN A 313 -9.68 -5.01 0.26
C ASN A 313 -10.48 -5.06 -1.05
N ARG A 314 -11.61 -4.35 -1.14
CA ARG A 314 -12.36 -4.17 -2.40
C ARG A 314 -11.56 -3.35 -3.42
N ILE A 315 -10.85 -2.31 -2.96
CA ILE A 315 -9.97 -1.50 -3.83
C ILE A 315 -8.80 -2.37 -4.31
N ARG A 316 -8.20 -3.17 -3.43
CA ARG A 316 -7.14 -4.12 -3.78
C ARG A 316 -7.60 -5.10 -4.86
N TYR A 317 -8.79 -5.66 -4.73
CA TYR A 317 -9.35 -6.57 -5.73
C TYR A 317 -9.50 -5.91 -7.11
N LYS A 318 -9.95 -4.65 -7.15
CA LYS A 318 -10.02 -3.90 -8.42
C LYS A 318 -8.65 -3.73 -9.06
N SER A 319 -7.62 -3.43 -8.26
CA SER A 319 -6.23 -3.32 -8.74
C SER A 319 -5.72 -4.67 -9.28
N ILE A 320 -5.96 -5.76 -8.54
CA ILE A 320 -5.61 -7.12 -8.97
C ILE A 320 -6.29 -7.47 -10.30
N LYS A 321 -7.60 -7.15 -10.43
CA LYS A 321 -8.35 -7.38 -11.67
C LYS A 321 -7.75 -6.61 -12.85
N GLN A 322 -7.43 -5.33 -12.69
CA GLN A 322 -6.80 -4.52 -13.74
C GLN A 322 -5.41 -5.05 -14.15
N GLN A 323 -4.64 -5.58 -13.20
CA GLN A 323 -3.36 -6.24 -13.51
C GLN A 323 -3.59 -7.54 -14.28
N ALA A 324 -4.53 -8.37 -13.85
CA ALA A 324 -4.86 -9.63 -14.51
C ALA A 324 -5.40 -9.43 -15.93
N GLU A 325 -6.24 -8.41 -16.17
CA GLU A 325 -6.73 -8.05 -17.52
C GLU A 325 -5.58 -7.77 -18.49
N LYS A 326 -4.49 -7.14 -18.01
CA LYS A 326 -3.28 -6.88 -18.82
C LYS A 326 -2.44 -8.12 -19.09
N LEU A 327 -2.57 -9.17 -18.25
CA LEU A 327 -1.83 -10.43 -18.41
C LEU A 327 -2.50 -11.37 -19.40
N VAL A 328 -3.80 -11.26 -19.60
CA VAL A 328 -4.60 -12.13 -20.48
C VAL A 328 -5.12 -11.42 -21.73
N SER A 329 -4.80 -10.15 -21.94
CA SER A 329 -5.08 -9.38 -23.16
C SER A 329 -3.91 -9.43 -24.13
#